data_d92f4daed50f02e9441c2e8a09945a7d
#
_entry.id   d92f4daed50f02e9441c2e8a09945a7d
#
_cell.length_a   1.000
_cell.length_b   1.000
_cell.length_c   1.000
_cell.angle_alpha   90.00
_cell.angle_beta   90.00
_cell.angle_gamma   90.00
#
_symmetry.space_group_name_H-M   'P 1'
#
loop_
_entity.id
_entity.type
_entity.pdbx_description
1 polymer ?
#
loop_
_entity_poly.entity_id
_entity_poly.type
_entity_poly.pdbx_seq_one_letter_code
_entity_poly.pdbx_strand_id
1 'polypeptide(L)'
;MLTMAERVNHPAHYNAGGIECIDALEAATIGLEGIEAFCTANAIKYLWRWKRKNGEEDLQKAIWYINRIIDRAGEPPEERKGLFNMTENKHGFMPKQEITIGGIAFTIIQTAESWVKCIASECIGNGAFDTKNRNDFAASDIREFLNGEFLQKLIGAGAPEAMFEYFNVDLTADDGLKNYGGDRVRVGLITCDEYRLLRGNIPELPDTWWWTATPDSPKNSRVRCVISGGSLGSGSACRGDFVVRPLCVLKSEILKSYIDGDMKKHAEAVDMMKHIAAAWNIKPEEVFEKGE
;
A
#
# COMPACT_ATOMS: atom_id res chain seq x y z
N MET A 1 -4.16 -12.27 41.19
CA MET A 1 -4.30 -12.05 39.73
C MET A 1 -4.87 -10.66 39.53
N LEU A 2 -4.22 -9.81 38.74
CA LEU A 2 -4.75 -8.49 38.40
C LEU A 2 -6.08 -8.64 37.64
N THR A 3 -7.07 -7.82 37.95
CA THR A 3 -8.34 -7.76 37.23
C THR A 3 -8.14 -7.30 35.79
N MET A 4 -9.12 -7.50 34.93
CA MET A 4 -9.06 -7.03 33.54
C MET A 4 -8.93 -5.49 33.48
N ALA A 5 -9.60 -4.77 34.39
CA ALA A 5 -9.51 -3.32 34.52
C ALA A 5 -8.09 -2.85 34.90
N GLU A 6 -7.42 -3.52 35.84
CA GLU A 6 -6.04 -3.19 36.21
C GLU A 6 -4.99 -3.52 35.14
N ARG A 7 -5.33 -4.39 34.18
CA ARG A 7 -4.46 -4.69 33.02
C ARG A 7 -4.63 -3.71 31.87
N VAL A 8 -5.77 -3.05 31.78
CA VAL A 8 -6.13 -2.13 30.70
C VAL A 8 -5.94 -0.68 31.12
N ASN A 9 -6.40 -0.33 32.32
CA ASN A 9 -6.30 1.03 32.85
C ASN A 9 -5.01 1.18 33.65
N HIS A 10 -4.16 2.14 33.25
CA HIS A 10 -2.92 2.52 33.94
C HIS A 10 -1.93 1.36 34.21
N PRO A 11 -1.54 0.55 33.19
CA PRO A 11 -0.58 -0.54 33.41
C PRO A 11 0.72 -0.04 33.99
N ALA A 12 1.31 -0.75 34.97
CA ALA A 12 2.50 -0.31 35.71
C ALA A 12 3.71 0.04 34.84
N HIS A 13 3.85 -0.57 33.66
CA HIS A 13 4.93 -0.29 32.73
C HIS A 13 4.75 1.02 31.94
N TYR A 14 3.60 1.64 32.03
CA TYR A 14 3.28 2.95 31.46
C TYR A 14 3.13 4.07 32.49
N ASN A 15 3.00 3.73 33.77
CA ASN A 15 2.68 4.67 34.84
C ASN A 15 3.81 4.80 35.88
N ALA A 16 5.06 4.85 35.45
CA ALA A 16 6.20 4.97 36.36
C ALA A 16 6.80 6.37 36.29
N GLY A 17 6.86 7.04 37.46
CA GLY A 17 7.51 8.34 37.60
C GLY A 17 6.57 9.54 37.70
N GLY A 18 5.29 9.32 37.99
CA GLY A 18 4.32 10.41 38.26
C GLY A 18 3.72 11.07 37.02
N ILE A 19 4.09 10.61 35.80
CA ILE A 19 3.51 11.01 34.53
C ILE A 19 3.15 9.73 33.78
N GLU A 20 1.97 9.66 33.21
CA GLU A 20 1.61 8.54 32.35
C GLU A 20 2.30 8.66 30.98
N CYS A 21 2.60 7.50 30.39
CA CYS A 21 3.20 7.46 29.07
C CYS A 21 2.33 8.20 28.03
N ILE A 22 1.00 8.09 28.14
CA ILE A 22 0.10 8.75 27.19
C ILE A 22 0.21 10.27 27.24
N ASP A 23 0.32 10.86 28.42
CA ASP A 23 0.47 12.31 28.59
C ASP A 23 1.79 12.80 27.97
N ALA A 24 2.86 12.01 28.15
CA ALA A 24 4.14 12.29 27.52
C ALA A 24 4.08 12.18 25.98
N LEU A 25 3.30 11.22 25.46
CA LEU A 25 3.10 11.06 24.01
C LEU A 25 2.33 12.25 23.44
N GLU A 26 1.25 12.69 24.09
CA GLU A 26 0.49 13.86 23.68
C GLU A 26 1.38 15.10 23.62
N ALA A 27 2.15 15.36 24.68
CA ALA A 27 3.04 16.51 24.73
C ALA A 27 4.13 16.44 23.64
N ALA A 28 4.71 15.27 23.38
CA ALA A 28 5.79 15.09 22.42
C ALA A 28 5.33 15.12 20.97
N THR A 29 4.04 14.99 20.70
CA THR A 29 3.47 14.97 19.34
C THR A 29 2.78 16.27 18.95
N ILE A 30 2.76 17.27 19.84
CA ILE A 30 2.22 18.60 19.52
C ILE A 30 2.96 19.18 18.30
N GLY A 31 2.20 19.54 17.27
CA GLY A 31 2.75 20.14 16.04
C GLY A 31 3.36 19.14 15.05
N LEU A 32 3.32 17.84 15.37
CA LEU A 32 3.66 16.78 14.43
C LEU A 32 2.39 16.23 13.76
N GLU A 33 2.51 15.87 12.50
CA GLU A 33 1.37 15.34 11.73
C GLU A 33 1.67 13.94 11.20
N GLY A 34 0.61 13.17 11.03
CA GLY A 34 0.64 11.89 10.32
C GLY A 34 1.69 10.90 10.85
N ILE A 35 2.62 10.47 9.99
CA ILE A 35 3.62 9.44 10.33
C ILE A 35 4.66 9.95 11.33
N GLU A 36 4.97 11.23 11.31
CA GLU A 36 5.92 11.82 12.26
C GLU A 36 5.37 11.71 13.67
N ALA A 37 4.11 12.13 13.88
CA ALA A 37 3.42 11.96 15.16
C ALA A 37 3.32 10.49 15.56
N PHE A 38 2.93 9.61 14.63
CA PHE A 38 2.79 8.18 14.87
C PHE A 38 4.12 7.53 15.24
N CYS A 39 5.19 7.78 14.48
CA CYS A 39 6.49 7.18 14.74
C CYS A 39 7.11 7.76 16.02
N THR A 40 6.99 9.06 16.27
CA THR A 40 7.46 9.69 17.51
C THR A 40 6.76 9.09 18.72
N ALA A 41 5.43 8.98 18.71
CA ALA A 41 4.67 8.37 19.78
C ALA A 41 5.09 6.92 20.03
N ASN A 42 5.26 6.12 18.98
CA ASN A 42 5.67 4.72 19.14
C ASN A 42 7.12 4.58 19.64
N ALA A 43 8.06 5.39 19.15
CA ALA A 43 9.44 5.39 19.63
C ALA A 43 9.49 5.68 21.14
N ILE A 44 8.81 6.74 21.58
CA ILE A 44 8.73 7.11 23.01
C ILE A 44 8.06 6.01 23.82
N LYS A 45 6.94 5.45 23.35
CA LYS A 45 6.23 4.35 24.04
C LYS A 45 7.16 3.15 24.29
N TYR A 46 7.95 2.76 23.31
CA TYR A 46 8.87 1.63 23.46
C TYR A 46 10.04 1.96 24.36
N LEU A 47 10.63 3.15 24.25
CA LEU A 47 11.66 3.65 25.17
C LEU A 47 11.15 3.81 26.61
N TRP A 48 9.87 4.16 26.82
CA TRP A 48 9.28 4.30 28.13
C TRP A 48 9.21 2.99 28.91
N ARG A 49 8.87 1.90 28.23
CA ARG A 49 8.51 0.64 28.88
C ARG A 49 9.56 -0.47 28.75
N TRP A 50 10.62 -0.29 27.92
CA TRP A 50 11.54 -1.36 27.55
C TRP A 50 12.05 -2.20 28.72
N LYS A 51 12.49 -1.54 29.80
CA LYS A 51 13.06 -2.22 30.96
C LYS A 51 12.04 -3.00 31.82
N ARG A 52 10.73 -2.65 31.67
CA ARG A 52 9.64 -3.21 32.47
C ARG A 52 8.76 -4.18 31.71
N LYS A 53 9.00 -4.34 30.40
CA LYS A 53 8.15 -5.20 29.54
C LYS A 53 9.01 -6.15 28.71
N ASN A 54 9.47 -5.77 27.54
CA ASN A 54 10.09 -6.68 26.57
C ASN A 54 11.63 -6.52 26.46
N GLY A 55 12.26 -5.70 27.30
CA GLY A 55 13.71 -5.54 27.30
C GLY A 55 14.25 -5.05 25.96
N GLU A 56 15.25 -5.75 25.44
CA GLU A 56 15.93 -5.40 24.19
C GLU A 56 14.99 -5.33 22.98
N GLU A 57 13.96 -6.17 22.94
CA GLU A 57 12.99 -6.16 21.84
C GLU A 57 12.27 -4.80 21.74
N ASP A 58 11.87 -4.18 22.85
CA ASP A 58 11.27 -2.85 22.83
C ASP A 58 12.29 -1.76 22.44
N LEU A 59 13.59 -1.92 22.74
CA LEU A 59 14.64 -1.02 22.24
C LEU A 59 14.80 -1.12 20.72
N GLN A 60 14.76 -2.33 20.16
CA GLN A 60 14.84 -2.53 18.71
C GLN A 60 13.62 -1.91 18.01
N LYS A 61 12.42 -2.04 18.59
CA LYS A 61 11.22 -1.36 18.07
C LYS A 61 11.34 0.15 18.12
N ALA A 62 11.89 0.71 19.18
CA ALA A 62 12.12 2.15 19.27
C ALA A 62 13.09 2.64 18.19
N ILE A 63 14.19 1.92 17.96
CA ILE A 63 15.18 2.21 16.92
C ILE A 63 14.50 2.17 15.53
N TRP A 64 13.64 1.18 15.28
CA TRP A 64 12.92 1.08 14.02
C TRP A 64 12.07 2.33 13.73
N TYR A 65 11.29 2.79 14.72
CA TYR A 65 10.47 3.99 14.56
C TYR A 65 11.31 5.26 14.43
N ILE A 66 12.45 5.36 15.13
CA ILE A 66 13.39 6.49 15.00
C ILE A 66 14.00 6.51 13.60
N ASN A 67 14.48 5.37 13.09
CA ASN A 67 15.01 5.28 11.73
C ASN A 67 13.96 5.67 10.68
N ARG A 68 12.71 5.28 10.89
CA ARG A 68 11.61 5.68 10.01
C ARG A 68 11.42 7.21 9.94
N ILE A 69 11.65 7.92 11.04
CA ILE A 69 11.63 9.39 11.05
C ILE A 69 12.87 9.94 10.33
N ILE A 70 14.06 9.38 10.61
CA ILE A 70 15.35 9.81 10.01
C ILE A 70 15.34 9.62 8.50
N ASP A 71 14.91 8.44 8.02
CA ASP A 71 14.82 8.12 6.60
C ASP A 71 13.97 9.18 5.87
N ARG A 72 12.86 9.59 6.50
CA ARG A 72 11.98 10.64 5.97
C ARG A 72 12.53 12.06 6.13
N ALA A 73 13.25 12.32 7.20
CA ALA A 73 13.87 13.64 7.40
C ALA A 73 14.93 13.96 6.34
N GLY A 74 15.51 12.93 5.71
CA GLY A 74 16.41 13.05 4.57
C GLY A 74 15.73 13.21 3.20
N GLU A 75 14.42 12.97 3.12
CA GLU A 75 13.66 13.13 1.87
C GLU A 75 13.42 14.63 1.57
N PRO A 76 13.48 15.09 0.31
CA PRO A 76 13.09 16.43 -0.07
C PRO A 76 11.66 16.76 0.40
N PRO A 77 11.36 18.02 0.77
CA PRO A 77 10.03 18.40 1.26
C PRO A 77 8.88 18.01 0.33
N GLU A 78 9.14 17.89 -0.96
CA GLU A 78 8.18 17.49 -2.00
C GLU A 78 7.83 16.00 -1.93
N GLU A 79 8.79 15.13 -1.58
CA GLU A 79 8.57 13.70 -1.40
C GLU A 79 7.88 13.38 -0.06
N ARG A 80 8.13 14.20 0.98
CA ARG A 80 7.45 14.08 2.29
C ARG A 80 5.94 14.31 2.20
N LYS A 81 5.50 15.14 1.26
CA LYS A 81 4.08 15.42 1.02
C LYS A 81 3.31 14.22 0.47
N GLY A 82 3.99 13.22 -0.10
CA GLY A 82 3.36 12.13 -0.83
C GLY A 82 2.57 11.11 0.00
N LEU A 83 2.76 11.01 1.33
CA LEU A 83 2.08 9.96 2.11
C LEU A 83 0.89 10.46 2.95
N PHE A 84 0.76 11.76 3.22
CA PHE A 84 -0.27 12.29 4.13
C PHE A 84 -1.01 13.54 3.66
N ASN A 85 -0.55 14.22 2.61
CA ASN A 85 -1.37 15.26 2.02
C ASN A 85 -2.40 14.61 1.11
N MET A 86 -3.66 14.65 1.54
CA MET A 86 -4.79 14.65 0.62
C MET A 86 -4.69 15.97 -0.18
N THR A 87 -3.65 16.09 -1.04
CA THR A 87 -3.62 17.16 -2.01
C THR A 87 -4.81 16.92 -2.91
N GLU A 88 -5.58 17.96 -3.10
CA GLU A 88 -6.72 17.94 -4.00
C GLU A 88 -6.23 17.45 -5.36
N ASN A 89 -6.78 16.34 -5.83
CA ASN A 89 -6.42 15.78 -7.13
C ASN A 89 -6.87 16.73 -8.22
N LYS A 90 -6.00 17.07 -9.18
CA LYS A 90 -6.31 18.01 -10.28
C LYS A 90 -7.58 17.67 -11.05
N HIS A 91 -7.99 16.41 -11.04
CA HIS A 91 -9.16 15.90 -11.76
C HIS A 91 -10.36 15.62 -10.86
N GLY A 92 -10.32 16.07 -9.60
CA GLY A 92 -11.44 15.98 -8.65
C GLY A 92 -11.66 14.60 -8.03
N PHE A 93 -10.71 13.68 -8.15
CA PHE A 93 -10.79 12.38 -7.48
C PHE A 93 -10.60 12.52 -5.97
N MET A 94 -11.38 11.77 -5.20
CA MET A 94 -11.35 11.78 -3.74
C MET A 94 -11.23 10.37 -3.16
N PRO A 95 -10.63 10.21 -1.97
CA PRO A 95 -10.66 8.95 -1.25
C PRO A 95 -12.09 8.45 -1.02
N LYS A 96 -12.27 7.14 -0.97
CA LYS A 96 -13.53 6.40 -0.89
C LYS A 96 -14.40 6.45 -2.15
N GLN A 97 -14.01 7.21 -3.16
CA GLN A 97 -14.69 7.15 -4.46
C GLN A 97 -14.46 5.79 -5.11
N GLU A 98 -15.53 5.17 -5.61
CA GLU A 98 -15.45 3.96 -6.39
C GLU A 98 -15.31 4.29 -7.89
N ILE A 99 -14.46 3.53 -8.57
CA ILE A 99 -14.20 3.62 -10.01
C ILE A 99 -14.20 2.21 -10.60
N THR A 100 -14.55 2.08 -11.86
CA THR A 100 -14.51 0.80 -12.57
C THR A 100 -13.40 0.79 -13.60
N ILE A 101 -12.54 -0.24 -13.57
CA ILE A 101 -11.42 -0.43 -14.49
C ILE A 101 -11.48 -1.84 -15.05
N GLY A 102 -11.65 -1.96 -16.38
CA GLY A 102 -11.75 -3.27 -17.02
C GLY A 102 -12.87 -4.15 -16.46
N GLY A 103 -13.98 -3.55 -16.01
CA GLY A 103 -15.11 -4.24 -15.41
C GLY A 103 -14.93 -4.64 -13.94
N ILE A 104 -13.85 -4.24 -13.30
CA ILE A 104 -13.58 -4.49 -11.87
C ILE A 104 -13.71 -3.17 -11.10
N ALA A 105 -14.45 -3.20 -9.99
CA ALA A 105 -14.60 -2.05 -9.09
C ALA A 105 -13.34 -1.86 -8.22
N PHE A 106 -12.86 -0.62 -8.17
CA PHE A 106 -11.76 -0.19 -7.31
C PHE A 106 -12.18 1.00 -6.47
N THR A 107 -11.78 1.01 -5.22
CA THR A 107 -11.94 2.15 -4.32
C THR A 107 -10.65 2.95 -4.27
N ILE A 108 -10.73 4.25 -4.48
CA ILE A 108 -9.62 5.19 -4.30
C ILE A 108 -9.35 5.29 -2.80
N ILE A 109 -8.14 4.94 -2.38
CA ILE A 109 -7.74 4.96 -0.97
C ILE A 109 -6.81 6.13 -0.63
N GLN A 110 -6.16 6.70 -1.65
CA GLN A 110 -5.27 7.86 -1.51
C GLN A 110 -5.24 8.64 -2.82
N THR A 111 -5.10 9.96 -2.72
CA THR A 111 -4.97 10.86 -3.87
C THR A 111 -3.74 11.74 -3.74
N ALA A 112 -3.16 12.11 -4.88
CA ALA A 112 -2.19 13.16 -5.00
C ALA A 112 -2.55 14.01 -6.23
N GLU A 113 -1.81 15.06 -6.50
CA GLU A 113 -2.08 16.01 -7.57
C GLU A 113 -2.29 15.34 -8.93
N SER A 114 -1.44 14.36 -9.30
CA SER A 114 -1.40 13.73 -10.62
C SER A 114 -1.72 12.25 -10.63
N TRP A 115 -1.93 11.62 -9.47
CA TRP A 115 -2.21 10.20 -9.38
C TRP A 115 -3.23 9.86 -8.29
N VAL A 116 -3.81 8.70 -8.41
CA VAL A 116 -4.64 8.07 -7.37
C VAL A 116 -4.10 6.68 -7.06
N LYS A 117 -4.16 6.28 -5.80
CA LYS A 117 -3.92 4.89 -5.38
C LYS A 117 -5.26 4.26 -5.08
N CYS A 118 -5.53 3.13 -5.69
CA CYS A 118 -6.79 2.43 -5.53
C CYS A 118 -6.57 0.94 -5.22
N ILE A 119 -7.49 0.38 -4.47
CA ILE A 119 -7.55 -1.04 -4.13
C ILE A 119 -8.85 -1.63 -4.69
N ALA A 120 -8.82 -2.88 -5.16
CA ALA A 120 -10.04 -3.54 -5.59
C ALA A 120 -11.11 -3.49 -4.49
N SER A 121 -12.32 -3.06 -4.81
CA SER A 121 -13.41 -2.91 -3.83
C SER A 121 -13.81 -4.25 -3.24
N GLU A 122 -13.77 -5.31 -4.08
CA GLU A 122 -14.01 -6.70 -3.71
C GLU A 122 -12.79 -7.57 -4.00
N CYS A 123 -12.85 -8.84 -3.62
CA CYS A 123 -11.82 -9.81 -3.98
C CYS A 123 -11.94 -10.23 -5.45
N ILE A 124 -10.80 -10.49 -6.10
CA ILE A 124 -10.77 -10.97 -7.50
C ILE A 124 -10.70 -12.50 -7.61
N GLY A 125 -10.65 -13.20 -6.49
CA GLY A 125 -10.55 -14.65 -6.39
C GLY A 125 -9.73 -15.08 -5.18
N ASN A 126 -9.67 -16.38 -4.97
CA ASN A 126 -8.84 -17.00 -3.93
C ASN A 126 -7.55 -17.51 -4.56
N GLY A 127 -6.46 -17.48 -3.80
CA GLY A 127 -5.19 -18.04 -4.25
C GLY A 127 -4.12 -18.07 -3.17
N ALA A 128 -3.17 -18.98 -3.36
CA ALA A 128 -1.95 -18.96 -2.57
C ALA A 128 -1.15 -17.70 -2.87
N PHE A 129 -0.47 -17.18 -1.87
CA PHE A 129 0.50 -16.11 -2.09
C PHE A 129 1.68 -16.64 -2.93
N ASP A 130 2.15 -17.85 -2.61
CA ASP A 130 3.17 -18.57 -3.35
C ASP A 130 3.03 -20.09 -3.13
N THR A 131 2.94 -20.86 -4.20
CA THR A 131 2.77 -22.32 -4.14
C THR A 131 3.99 -23.04 -3.58
N LYS A 132 5.17 -22.42 -3.66
CA LYS A 132 6.42 -22.90 -3.06
C LYS A 132 6.61 -22.44 -1.61
N ASN A 133 5.57 -21.84 -1.02
CA ASN A 133 5.54 -21.39 0.36
C ASN A 133 6.62 -20.34 0.70
N ARG A 134 6.94 -19.46 -0.26
CA ARG A 134 7.83 -18.30 -0.06
C ARG A 134 6.99 -17.08 0.34
N ASN A 135 7.48 -16.31 1.27
CA ASN A 135 6.81 -15.08 1.73
C ASN A 135 7.45 -13.80 1.17
N ASP A 136 8.33 -13.93 0.20
CA ASP A 136 8.90 -12.83 -0.58
C ASP A 136 7.96 -12.46 -1.73
N PHE A 137 7.33 -11.30 -1.65
CA PHE A 137 6.40 -10.83 -2.69
C PHE A 137 7.09 -10.73 -4.06
N ALA A 138 8.31 -10.22 -4.12
CA ALA A 138 9.02 -10.02 -5.38
C ALA A 138 9.25 -11.34 -6.16
N ALA A 139 9.34 -12.47 -5.45
CA ALA A 139 9.53 -13.80 -6.02
C ALA A 139 8.26 -14.67 -6.04
N SER A 140 7.10 -14.13 -5.65
CA SER A 140 5.87 -14.90 -5.43
C SER A 140 5.04 -15.12 -6.70
N ASP A 141 4.27 -16.22 -6.70
CA ASP A 141 3.32 -16.53 -7.78
C ASP A 141 2.21 -15.45 -7.88
N ILE A 142 1.78 -14.87 -6.74
CA ILE A 142 0.76 -13.81 -6.74
C ILE A 142 1.26 -12.53 -7.42
N ARG A 143 2.53 -12.16 -7.25
CA ARG A 143 3.13 -11.03 -7.93
C ARG A 143 3.19 -11.25 -9.45
N GLU A 144 3.58 -12.45 -9.89
CA GLU A 144 3.60 -12.84 -11.29
C GLU A 144 2.20 -12.77 -11.90
N PHE A 145 1.21 -13.34 -11.23
CA PHE A 145 -0.20 -13.26 -11.64
C PHE A 145 -0.69 -11.81 -11.78
N LEU A 146 -0.43 -10.96 -10.78
CA LEU A 146 -0.92 -9.58 -10.75
C LEU A 146 -0.35 -8.72 -11.88
N ASN A 147 0.96 -8.88 -12.20
CA ASN A 147 1.62 -8.09 -13.24
C ASN A 147 1.59 -8.75 -14.63
N GLY A 148 1.17 -10.00 -14.72
CA GLY A 148 0.94 -10.76 -15.95
C GLY A 148 -0.54 -10.83 -16.29
N GLU A 149 -1.16 -11.96 -15.98
CA GLU A 149 -2.54 -12.29 -16.39
C GLU A 149 -3.57 -11.24 -15.95
N PHE A 150 -3.52 -10.80 -14.69
CA PHE A 150 -4.49 -9.86 -14.17
C PHE A 150 -4.39 -8.49 -14.86
N LEU A 151 -3.18 -7.93 -14.97
CA LEU A 151 -2.96 -6.66 -15.65
C LEU A 151 -3.38 -6.74 -17.12
N GLN A 152 -3.02 -7.82 -17.82
CA GLN A 152 -3.42 -8.04 -19.22
C GLN A 152 -4.94 -8.17 -19.38
N LYS A 153 -5.64 -8.76 -18.40
CA LYS A 153 -7.11 -8.80 -18.38
C LYS A 153 -7.71 -7.39 -18.32
N LEU A 154 -7.19 -6.51 -17.47
CA LEU A 154 -7.65 -5.13 -17.38
C LEU A 154 -7.41 -4.36 -18.70
N ILE A 155 -6.22 -4.52 -19.28
CA ILE A 155 -5.86 -3.89 -20.57
C ILE A 155 -6.73 -4.43 -21.69
N GLY A 156 -6.93 -5.73 -21.77
CA GLY A 156 -7.80 -6.39 -22.77
C GLY A 156 -9.27 -5.99 -22.65
N ALA A 157 -9.71 -5.57 -21.46
CA ALA A 157 -11.04 -5.00 -21.22
C ALA A 157 -11.10 -3.48 -21.48
N GLY A 158 -10.07 -2.89 -22.09
CA GLY A 158 -10.04 -1.50 -22.55
C GLY A 158 -9.37 -0.50 -21.62
N ALA A 159 -8.76 -0.95 -20.51
CA ALA A 159 -7.99 -0.05 -19.65
C ALA A 159 -6.66 0.32 -20.34
N PRO A 160 -6.31 1.62 -20.49
CA PRO A 160 -5.06 2.02 -21.09
C PRO A 160 -3.85 1.56 -20.25
N GLU A 161 -2.90 0.88 -20.86
CA GLU A 161 -1.69 0.44 -20.17
C GLU A 161 -0.92 1.59 -19.53
N ALA A 162 -0.85 2.74 -20.22
CA ALA A 162 -0.17 3.95 -19.76
C ALA A 162 -0.82 4.58 -18.50
N MET A 163 -2.03 4.17 -18.13
CA MET A 163 -2.71 4.61 -16.91
C MET A 163 -2.07 4.03 -15.66
N PHE A 164 -1.50 2.82 -15.73
CA PHE A 164 -0.91 2.12 -14.59
C PHE A 164 0.52 2.60 -14.35
N GLU A 165 0.72 3.38 -13.29
CA GLU A 165 2.05 3.80 -12.85
C GLU A 165 2.83 2.66 -12.19
N TYR A 166 4.15 2.67 -12.38
CA TYR A 166 5.01 1.86 -11.54
C TYR A 166 5.15 2.48 -10.16
N PHE A 167 4.92 1.69 -9.14
CA PHE A 167 5.14 2.12 -7.75
C PHE A 167 6.00 1.10 -6.99
N ASN A 168 6.64 1.56 -5.94
CA ASN A 168 7.44 0.72 -5.08
C ASN A 168 6.59 0.12 -3.96
N VAL A 169 6.72 -1.18 -3.75
CA VAL A 169 6.18 -1.92 -2.61
C VAL A 169 7.32 -2.16 -1.63
N ASP A 170 7.23 -1.59 -0.43
CA ASP A 170 8.21 -1.84 0.63
C ASP A 170 7.97 -3.24 1.21
N LEU A 171 8.97 -4.11 1.09
CA LEU A 171 8.93 -5.49 1.56
C LEU A 171 9.62 -5.67 2.93
N THR A 172 9.75 -4.59 3.70
CA THR A 172 10.14 -4.68 5.09
C THR A 172 9.16 -5.60 5.83
N ALA A 173 9.69 -6.65 6.45
CA ALA A 173 8.89 -7.61 7.18
C ALA A 173 8.25 -6.98 8.43
N ASP A 174 7.16 -7.57 8.93
CA ASP A 174 6.43 -7.05 10.10
C ASP A 174 7.27 -7.05 11.39
N ASP A 175 8.33 -7.87 11.43
CA ASP A 175 9.36 -7.84 12.48
C ASP A 175 10.46 -6.78 12.27
N GLY A 176 10.37 -5.97 11.21
CA GLY A 176 11.29 -4.88 10.88
C GLY A 176 12.52 -5.29 10.07
N LEU A 177 12.68 -6.56 9.70
CA LEU A 177 13.81 -7.02 8.89
C LEU A 177 13.63 -6.62 7.42
N LYS A 178 14.69 -6.10 6.78
CA LYS A 178 14.68 -5.57 5.41
C LYS A 178 15.33 -6.52 4.38
N ASN A 179 15.27 -7.83 4.61
CA ASN A 179 15.94 -8.83 3.76
C ASN A 179 15.45 -8.82 2.30
N TYR A 180 14.19 -8.46 2.06
CA TYR A 180 13.59 -8.48 0.74
C TYR A 180 13.62 -7.11 0.02
N GLY A 181 14.03 -6.03 0.75
CA GLY A 181 14.12 -4.69 0.18
C GLY A 181 12.77 -4.15 -0.28
N GLY A 182 12.59 -4.03 -1.57
CA GLY A 182 11.34 -3.58 -2.20
C GLY A 182 11.20 -4.13 -3.61
N ASP A 183 9.98 -4.03 -4.17
CA ASP A 183 9.69 -4.40 -5.55
C ASP A 183 8.97 -3.27 -6.28
N ARG A 184 9.26 -3.10 -7.56
CA ARG A 184 8.64 -2.09 -8.41
C ARG A 184 7.66 -2.73 -9.37
N VAL A 185 6.37 -2.46 -9.17
CA VAL A 185 5.27 -3.11 -9.88
C VAL A 185 4.23 -2.11 -10.39
N ARG A 186 3.40 -2.51 -11.33
CA ARG A 186 2.18 -1.78 -11.76
C ARG A 186 0.96 -2.18 -10.97
N VAL A 187 0.89 -3.45 -10.58
CA VAL A 187 -0.18 -3.99 -9.73
C VAL A 187 0.47 -4.74 -8.57
N GLY A 188 0.12 -4.38 -7.36
CA GLY A 188 0.66 -4.98 -6.15
C GLY A 188 -0.42 -5.37 -5.16
N LEU A 189 0.03 -5.61 -3.94
CA LEU A 189 -0.82 -5.72 -2.75
C LEU A 189 -0.45 -4.59 -1.79
N ILE A 190 -1.40 -4.21 -0.95
CA ILE A 190 -1.15 -3.23 0.10
C ILE A 190 -0.16 -3.80 1.13
N THR A 191 0.71 -2.98 1.67
CA THR A 191 1.53 -3.36 2.83
C THR A 191 0.76 -3.20 4.14
N CYS A 192 1.24 -3.82 5.23
CA CYS A 192 0.63 -3.63 6.55
C CYS A 192 0.69 -2.17 7.02
N ASP A 193 1.76 -1.46 6.69
CA ASP A 193 1.90 -0.06 7.08
C ASP A 193 0.94 0.83 6.30
N GLU A 194 0.82 0.63 4.99
CA GLU A 194 -0.21 1.31 4.19
C GLU A 194 -1.63 0.99 4.68
N TYR A 195 -1.89 -0.27 5.01
CA TYR A 195 -3.20 -0.67 5.55
C TYR A 195 -3.52 0.03 6.86
N ARG A 196 -2.58 0.06 7.81
CA ARG A 196 -2.74 0.77 9.08
C ARG A 196 -3.06 2.24 8.86
N LEU A 197 -2.40 2.83 7.87
CA LEU A 197 -2.52 4.23 7.53
C LEU A 197 -3.81 4.59 6.82
N LEU A 198 -4.18 3.78 5.82
CA LEU A 198 -5.27 4.08 4.88
C LEU A 198 -6.56 3.32 5.23
N ARG A 199 -6.58 2.57 6.34
CA ARG A 199 -7.70 1.70 6.72
C ARG A 199 -9.07 2.39 6.65
N GLY A 200 -9.14 3.66 7.06
CA GLY A 200 -10.38 4.44 7.03
C GLY A 200 -10.95 4.67 5.63
N ASN A 201 -10.16 4.47 4.57
CA ASN A 201 -10.56 4.63 3.17
C ASN A 201 -10.75 3.29 2.44
N ILE A 202 -10.43 2.16 3.08
CA ILE A 202 -10.50 0.83 2.48
C ILE A 202 -11.85 0.21 2.81
N PRO A 203 -12.64 -0.23 1.82
CA PRO A 203 -13.88 -0.96 2.08
C PRO A 203 -13.63 -2.22 2.90
N GLU A 204 -14.46 -2.47 3.90
CA GLU A 204 -14.40 -3.70 4.67
C GLU A 204 -14.84 -4.88 3.82
N LEU A 205 -14.18 -6.02 3.98
CA LEU A 205 -14.60 -7.32 3.46
C LEU A 205 -14.92 -8.22 4.66
N PRO A 206 -16.18 -8.30 5.09
CA PRO A 206 -16.57 -9.16 6.18
C PRO A 206 -16.31 -10.62 5.82
N ASP A 207 -15.98 -11.42 6.83
CA ASP A 207 -15.82 -12.88 6.74
C ASP A 207 -14.74 -13.38 5.75
N THR A 208 -13.86 -12.49 5.29
CA THR A 208 -12.76 -12.83 4.37
C THR A 208 -11.40 -12.55 4.97
N TRP A 209 -10.43 -13.36 4.55
CA TRP A 209 -9.02 -13.16 4.84
C TRP A 209 -8.30 -12.87 3.53
N TRP A 210 -7.55 -11.77 3.47
CA TRP A 210 -6.88 -11.38 2.24
C TRP A 210 -5.41 -10.99 2.46
N TRP A 211 -4.60 -11.29 1.45
CA TRP A 211 -3.16 -11.09 1.49
C TRP A 211 -2.76 -9.62 1.51
N THR A 212 -1.72 -9.30 2.28
CA THR A 212 -0.91 -8.10 2.11
C THR A 212 0.41 -8.45 1.42
N ALA A 213 1.20 -7.45 1.01
CA ALA A 213 2.55 -7.70 0.48
C ALA A 213 3.59 -7.96 1.57
N THR A 214 3.26 -7.72 2.84
CA THR A 214 4.22 -7.71 3.96
C THR A 214 4.54 -9.14 4.43
N PRO A 215 5.81 -9.59 4.37
CA PRO A 215 6.21 -10.84 5.00
C PRO A 215 6.11 -10.73 6.53
N ASP A 216 5.74 -11.81 7.21
CA ASP A 216 5.70 -11.84 8.67
C ASP A 216 7.12 -11.75 9.24
N SER A 217 8.03 -12.59 8.75
CA SER A 217 9.46 -12.56 9.02
C SER A 217 10.21 -13.28 7.89
N PRO A 218 11.41 -12.84 7.48
CA PRO A 218 12.23 -13.60 6.54
C PRO A 218 12.69 -14.97 7.07
N LYS A 219 12.48 -15.23 8.36
CA LYS A 219 12.85 -16.48 9.03
C LYS A 219 11.76 -17.55 8.97
N ASN A 220 10.61 -17.24 8.40
CA ASN A 220 9.48 -18.16 8.23
C ASN A 220 8.85 -18.03 6.85
N SER A 221 7.81 -18.81 6.57
CA SER A 221 7.07 -18.78 5.31
C SER A 221 5.69 -18.14 5.45
N ARG A 222 5.51 -17.25 6.42
CA ARG A 222 4.23 -16.60 6.67
C ARG A 222 4.19 -15.21 6.06
N VAL A 223 3.03 -14.87 5.52
CA VAL A 223 2.70 -13.54 4.99
C VAL A 223 1.67 -12.90 5.89
N ARG A 224 1.77 -11.61 6.10
CA ARG A 224 0.73 -10.85 6.80
C ARG A 224 -0.53 -10.78 5.96
N CYS A 225 -1.66 -10.76 6.63
CA CYS A 225 -2.98 -10.70 5.99
C CYS A 225 -3.92 -9.86 6.84
N VAL A 226 -4.97 -9.36 6.21
CA VAL A 226 -6.12 -8.80 6.93
C VAL A 226 -7.12 -9.92 7.11
N ILE A 227 -7.55 -10.14 8.34
CA ILE A 227 -8.52 -11.16 8.70
C ILE A 227 -9.93 -10.56 8.84
N SER A 228 -10.94 -11.39 9.01
CA SER A 228 -12.31 -10.94 9.26
C SER A 228 -12.37 -9.91 10.41
N GLY A 229 -13.14 -8.86 10.23
CA GLY A 229 -13.17 -7.72 11.16
C GLY A 229 -12.00 -6.74 11.04
N GLY A 230 -11.15 -6.90 10.00
CA GLY A 230 -10.10 -5.93 9.63
C GLY A 230 -8.88 -5.92 10.55
N SER A 231 -8.67 -6.93 11.38
CA SER A 231 -7.44 -7.07 12.15
C SER A 231 -6.32 -7.65 11.29
N LEU A 232 -5.06 -7.39 11.66
CA LEU A 232 -3.90 -7.99 10.99
C LEU A 232 -3.57 -9.34 11.62
N GLY A 233 -3.52 -10.37 10.77
CA GLY A 233 -3.08 -11.72 11.09
C GLY A 233 -1.88 -12.15 10.23
N SER A 234 -1.56 -13.44 10.21
CA SER A 234 -0.61 -14.01 9.26
C SER A 234 -1.01 -15.44 8.88
N GLY A 235 -0.71 -15.83 7.64
CA GLY A 235 -0.95 -17.16 7.10
C GLY A 235 0.27 -17.74 6.41
N SER A 236 0.34 -19.07 6.28
CA SER A 236 1.35 -19.73 5.45
C SER A 236 1.16 -19.31 4.00
N ALA A 237 2.23 -18.95 3.30
CA ALA A 237 2.18 -18.42 1.93
C ALA A 237 1.53 -19.38 0.92
N CYS A 238 1.55 -20.68 1.18
CA CYS A 238 0.95 -21.70 0.30
C CYS A 238 -0.57 -21.92 0.53
N ARG A 239 -1.20 -21.20 1.45
CA ARG A 239 -2.65 -21.31 1.67
C ARG A 239 -3.44 -20.75 0.50
N GLY A 240 -4.31 -21.56 -0.10
CA GLY A 240 -5.13 -21.19 -1.25
C GLY A 240 -6.52 -20.64 -0.93
N ASP A 241 -6.88 -20.54 0.35
CA ASP A 241 -8.19 -20.07 0.83
C ASP A 241 -8.27 -18.57 1.15
N PHE A 242 -7.17 -17.86 1.01
CA PHE A 242 -7.14 -16.40 1.17
C PHE A 242 -7.47 -15.73 -0.15
N VAL A 243 -8.12 -14.58 -0.07
CA VAL A 243 -8.49 -13.83 -1.26
C VAL A 243 -7.40 -12.83 -1.68
N VAL A 244 -7.40 -12.52 -2.96
CA VAL A 244 -6.48 -11.56 -3.57
C VAL A 244 -7.21 -10.24 -3.78
N ARG A 245 -6.60 -9.14 -3.33
CA ARG A 245 -7.13 -7.80 -3.41
C ARG A 245 -6.11 -6.85 -4.01
N PRO A 246 -6.10 -6.68 -5.35
CA PRO A 246 -5.10 -5.88 -6.06
C PRO A 246 -5.11 -4.41 -5.67
N LEU A 247 -3.92 -3.80 -5.71
CA LEU A 247 -3.67 -2.38 -5.51
C LEU A 247 -2.94 -1.82 -6.73
N CYS A 248 -3.38 -0.65 -7.22
CA CYS A 248 -2.78 0.06 -8.34
C CYS A 248 -2.55 1.53 -8.00
N VAL A 249 -1.55 2.11 -8.64
CA VAL A 249 -1.38 3.57 -8.72
C VAL A 249 -1.65 4.00 -10.17
N LEU A 250 -2.54 4.95 -10.35
CA LEU A 250 -3.04 5.35 -11.66
C LEU A 250 -2.79 6.82 -11.91
N LYS A 251 -2.36 7.17 -13.13
CA LYS A 251 -2.31 8.56 -13.60
C LYS A 251 -3.73 9.14 -13.65
N SER A 252 -3.98 10.17 -12.85
CA SER A 252 -5.34 10.71 -12.71
C SER A 252 -5.86 11.36 -14.00
N GLU A 253 -4.98 11.94 -14.83
CA GLU A 253 -5.34 12.48 -16.14
C GLU A 253 -5.88 11.39 -17.09
N ILE A 254 -5.15 10.27 -17.22
CA ILE A 254 -5.56 9.17 -18.09
C ILE A 254 -6.79 8.47 -17.53
N LEU A 255 -6.87 8.31 -16.20
CA LEU A 255 -8.05 7.76 -15.54
C LEU A 255 -9.30 8.63 -15.82
N LYS A 256 -9.18 9.95 -15.71
CA LYS A 256 -10.26 10.88 -16.01
C LYS A 256 -10.75 10.72 -17.44
N SER A 257 -9.82 10.75 -18.40
CA SER A 257 -10.14 10.54 -19.82
C SER A 257 -10.78 9.17 -20.08
N TYR A 258 -10.31 8.13 -19.40
CA TYR A 258 -10.85 6.77 -19.50
C TYR A 258 -12.30 6.71 -18.99
N ILE A 259 -12.59 7.31 -17.83
CA ILE A 259 -13.92 7.34 -17.23
C ILE A 259 -14.88 8.19 -18.09
N ASP A 260 -14.42 9.33 -18.59
CA ASP A 260 -15.24 10.23 -19.43
C ASP A 260 -15.50 9.68 -20.84
N GLY A 261 -14.94 8.52 -21.19
CA GLY A 261 -15.13 7.87 -22.49
C GLY A 261 -14.35 8.52 -23.65
N ASP A 262 -13.49 9.51 -23.37
CA ASP A 262 -12.65 10.14 -24.40
C ASP A 262 -11.58 9.19 -24.95
N MET A 263 -11.25 8.13 -24.21
CA MET A 263 -10.27 7.13 -24.63
C MET A 263 -10.71 6.34 -25.86
N LYS A 264 -12.02 6.22 -26.12
CA LYS A 264 -12.50 5.58 -27.33
C LYS A 264 -12.04 6.34 -28.58
N LYS A 265 -12.11 7.67 -28.54
CA LYS A 265 -11.61 8.54 -29.61
C LYS A 265 -10.08 8.48 -29.75
N HIS A 266 -9.37 8.40 -28.60
CA HIS A 266 -7.91 8.31 -28.64
C HIS A 266 -7.43 6.95 -29.17
N ALA A 267 -8.07 5.84 -28.79
CA ALA A 267 -7.75 4.51 -29.32
C ALA A 267 -8.03 4.44 -30.84
N GLU A 268 -9.14 4.97 -31.30
CA GLU A 268 -9.48 5.08 -32.72
C GLU A 268 -8.46 5.94 -33.47
N ALA A 269 -8.00 7.04 -32.88
CA ALA A 269 -6.96 7.90 -33.45
C ALA A 269 -5.58 7.22 -33.52
N VAL A 270 -5.18 6.52 -32.48
CA VAL A 270 -3.91 5.75 -32.44
C VAL A 270 -3.94 4.60 -33.45
N ASP A 271 -5.06 3.90 -33.57
CA ASP A 271 -5.22 2.81 -34.55
C ASP A 271 -5.19 3.36 -35.98
N MET A 272 -5.84 4.48 -36.23
CA MET A 272 -5.77 5.20 -37.50
C MET A 272 -4.33 5.64 -37.81
N MET A 273 -3.58 6.18 -36.83
CA MET A 273 -2.17 6.54 -37.02
C MET A 273 -1.29 5.33 -37.34
N LYS A 274 -1.51 4.19 -36.68
CA LYS A 274 -0.81 2.93 -36.99
C LYS A 274 -1.08 2.46 -38.41
N HIS A 275 -2.31 2.55 -38.87
CA HIS A 275 -2.68 2.22 -40.25
C HIS A 275 -2.03 3.16 -41.27
N ILE A 276 -1.99 4.45 -40.96
CA ILE A 276 -1.31 5.45 -41.81
C ILE A 276 0.20 5.18 -41.84
N ALA A 277 0.83 4.95 -40.67
CA ALA A 277 2.27 4.64 -40.57
C ALA A 277 2.62 3.37 -41.37
N ALA A 278 1.81 2.32 -41.29
CA ALA A 278 1.98 1.09 -42.05
C ALA A 278 1.83 1.32 -43.55
N ALA A 279 0.84 2.11 -43.99
CA ALA A 279 0.62 2.45 -45.39
C ALA A 279 1.77 3.28 -45.98
N TRP A 280 2.47 4.07 -45.17
CA TRP A 280 3.56 4.94 -45.59
C TRP A 280 4.95 4.35 -45.27
N ASN A 281 4.98 3.11 -44.74
CA ASN A 281 6.21 2.40 -44.34
C ASN A 281 7.07 3.18 -43.33
N ILE A 282 6.40 3.94 -42.44
CA ILE A 282 7.01 4.70 -41.34
C ILE A 282 6.99 3.81 -40.10
N LYS A 283 8.13 3.73 -39.39
CA LYS A 283 8.17 2.97 -38.13
C LYS A 283 7.31 3.67 -37.08
N PRO A 284 6.52 2.93 -36.28
CA PRO A 284 5.63 3.52 -35.25
C PRO A 284 6.34 4.45 -34.27
N GLU A 285 7.62 4.19 -33.97
CA GLU A 285 8.47 5.00 -33.09
C GLU A 285 8.72 6.41 -33.67
N GLU A 286 8.76 6.57 -34.98
CA GLU A 286 9.03 7.86 -35.63
C GLU A 286 7.79 8.79 -35.68
N VAL A 287 6.61 8.26 -35.41
CA VAL A 287 5.36 9.03 -35.39
C VAL A 287 5.15 9.78 -34.07
N PHE A 288 5.77 9.29 -32.98
CA PHE A 288 5.58 9.83 -31.63
C PHE A 288 6.72 10.71 -31.11
N GLU A 289 7.87 10.78 -31.82
CA GLU A 289 9.06 11.56 -31.38
C GLU A 289 9.06 13.05 -31.82
N LYS A 290 8.06 13.52 -32.57
CA LYS A 290 7.99 14.92 -33.05
C LYS A 290 6.84 15.69 -32.45
N GLY A 291 6.79 15.76 -31.14
CA GLY A 291 5.88 16.61 -30.37
C GLY A 291 6.63 17.28 -29.22
N GLU A 292 7.65 18.09 -29.53
CA GLU A 292 8.11 19.14 -28.66
C GLU A 292 7.35 20.43 -28.96
#